data_808744e4097028a38e66a1d2071b4d63
#
_entry.id   808744e4097028a38e66a1d2071b4d63
#
_cell.length_a   1.000
_cell.length_b   1.000
_cell.length_c   1.000
_cell.angle_alpha   90.00
_cell.angle_beta   90.00
_cell.angle_gamma   90.00
#
_symmetry.space_group_name_H-M   'P 1'
#
loop_
_entity.id
_entity.type
_entity.pdbx_description
1 polymer ?
#
loop_
_entity_poly.entity_id
_entity_poly.type
_entity_poly.pdbx_seq_one_letter_code
_entity_poly.pdbx_strand_id
1 'polypeptide(L)'
;SEMCIRDRLYIEREDFMEEPPKKYFRLFPGNEVRLMNAYFVTCTGFEKDEDGNVTCIHCTYDPATKGGNFTERKVKGTIHWVSASKGINAEVRLYENIVDEEKGVYNEEDGSMNINPHSLTVLKNCILEPELVNAKPEDRFQFVRNGYFCVDNKDSKENALVFNRIVSLKSSFTVSYTHLRAHETSLHLV
;
A
#
# COMPACT_ATOMS: atom_id res chain seq x y z
N SER A 1 32.20 -5.15 17.23
CA SER A 1 31.82 -4.98 15.84
C SER A 1 30.30 -5.14 15.75
N GLU A 2 29.56 -4.06 15.86
CA GLU A 2 28.12 -4.04 15.63
C GLU A 2 27.89 -4.33 14.16
N MET A 3 27.27 -5.46 13.89
CA MET A 3 26.84 -5.84 12.57
C MET A 3 25.59 -4.97 12.27
N CYS A 4 25.75 -3.88 11.55
CA CYS A 4 24.62 -3.08 11.04
C CYS A 4 23.84 -3.94 10.04
N ILE A 5 22.77 -4.54 10.48
CA ILE A 5 21.82 -5.21 9.58
C ILE A 5 20.97 -4.08 8.97
N ARG A 6 21.19 -3.83 7.68
CA ARG A 6 20.38 -2.87 6.92
C ARG A 6 19.37 -3.63 6.08
N ASP A 7 18.14 -3.67 6.54
CA ASP A 7 17.03 -4.19 5.78
C ASP A 7 16.28 -3.05 5.09
N ARG A 8 15.88 -3.29 3.84
CA ARG A 8 15.02 -2.39 3.09
C ARG A 8 13.60 -2.93 3.04
N LEU A 9 12.65 -2.06 3.40
CA LEU A 9 11.23 -2.37 3.39
C LEU A 9 10.49 -1.36 2.51
N TYR A 10 9.33 -1.75 2.00
CA TYR A 10 8.36 -0.84 1.39
C TYR A 10 7.18 -0.62 2.33
N ILE A 11 6.73 0.61 2.41
CA ILE A 11 5.50 1.00 3.10
C ILE A 11 4.60 1.76 2.13
N GLU A 12 3.33 1.89 2.46
CA GLU A 12 2.43 2.73 1.68
C GLU A 12 2.80 4.21 1.84
N ARG A 13 2.76 4.97 0.74
CA ARG A 13 3.14 6.38 0.78
C ARG A 13 2.32 7.19 1.78
N GLU A 14 1.05 6.85 1.96
CA GLU A 14 0.17 7.51 2.93
C GLU A 14 0.57 7.29 4.39
N ASP A 15 1.44 6.32 4.65
CA ASP A 15 1.93 6.00 5.98
C ASP A 15 3.07 6.88 6.46
N PHE A 16 3.55 7.78 5.60
CA PHE A 16 4.56 8.77 5.96
C PHE A 16 4.14 10.18 5.60
N MET A 17 4.36 11.12 6.51
CA MET A 17 4.26 12.56 6.28
C MET A 17 5.42 13.27 6.93
N GLU A 18 5.99 14.27 6.25
CA GLU A 18 7.04 15.13 6.79
C GLU A 18 6.49 16.06 7.88
N GLU A 19 5.38 16.76 7.57
CA GLU A 19 4.69 17.66 8.46
C GLU A 19 3.24 17.17 8.67
N PRO A 20 3.01 16.29 9.65
CA PRO A 20 1.71 15.69 9.83
C PRO A 20 0.71 16.64 10.48
N PRO A 21 -0.58 16.56 10.15
CA PRO A 21 -1.64 17.25 10.87
C PRO A 21 -1.83 16.70 12.28
N LYS A 22 -2.52 17.45 13.13
CA LYS A 22 -2.92 16.96 14.45
C LYS A 22 -3.71 15.65 14.33
N LYS A 23 -3.39 14.66 15.17
CA LYS A 23 -4.00 13.30 15.17
C LYS A 23 -3.57 12.39 14.01
N TYR A 24 -2.43 12.64 13.37
CA TYR A 24 -1.80 11.70 12.48
C TYR A 24 -1.01 10.67 13.32
N PHE A 25 -1.37 9.40 13.23
CA PHE A 25 -0.80 8.31 14.03
C PHE A 25 0.04 7.35 13.21
N ARG A 26 0.64 7.83 12.13
CA ARG A 26 1.52 7.06 11.27
C ARG A 26 2.94 7.61 11.36
N LEU A 27 3.82 7.24 10.44
CA LEU A 27 5.24 7.56 10.50
C LEU A 27 5.51 9.01 10.10
N PHE A 28 6.32 9.71 10.89
CA PHE A 28 6.86 11.03 10.61
C PHE A 28 8.18 11.22 11.37
N PRO A 29 9.01 12.22 11.07
CA PRO A 29 10.28 12.42 11.75
C PRO A 29 10.16 12.47 13.27
N GLY A 30 10.93 11.63 13.95
CA GLY A 30 10.94 11.50 15.41
C GLY A 30 9.79 10.67 16.01
N ASN A 31 8.85 10.16 15.20
CA ASN A 31 7.76 9.34 15.70
C ASN A 31 8.05 7.84 15.63
N GLU A 32 7.51 7.12 16.60
CA GLU A 32 7.57 5.66 16.66
C GLU A 32 6.24 5.05 16.25
N VAL A 33 6.30 4.02 15.39
CA VAL A 33 5.16 3.22 14.96
C VAL A 33 5.49 1.74 15.04
N ARG A 34 4.45 0.90 15.04
CA ARG A 34 4.60 -0.55 14.92
C ARG A 34 4.52 -0.95 13.46
N LEU A 35 5.49 -1.69 12.98
CA LEU A 35 5.35 -2.49 11.77
C LEU A 35 4.47 -3.70 12.08
N MET A 36 3.44 -3.93 11.26
CA MET A 36 2.46 -5.00 11.50
C MET A 36 3.15 -6.36 11.69
N ASN A 37 2.88 -7.02 12.82
CA ASN A 37 3.46 -8.31 13.22
C ASN A 37 5.01 -8.32 13.29
N ALA A 38 5.64 -7.15 13.42
CA ALA A 38 7.09 -7.03 13.46
C ALA A 38 7.54 -6.09 14.60
N TYR A 39 8.54 -5.27 14.34
CA TYR A 39 9.16 -4.40 15.33
C TYR A 39 8.49 -3.03 15.44
N PHE A 40 8.80 -2.31 16.51
CA PHE A 40 8.61 -0.87 16.56
C PHE A 40 9.79 -0.20 15.85
N VAL A 41 9.47 0.82 15.06
CA VAL A 41 10.44 1.61 14.30
C VAL A 41 10.25 3.09 14.58
N THR A 42 11.36 3.81 14.71
CA THR A 42 11.36 5.26 14.90
C THR A 42 12.01 5.92 13.69
N CYS A 43 11.32 6.86 13.07
CA CYS A 43 11.87 7.62 11.95
C CYS A 43 12.97 8.56 12.44
N THR A 44 14.17 8.44 11.88
CA THR A 44 15.33 9.27 12.20
C THR A 44 15.62 10.32 11.12
N GLY A 45 15.07 10.14 9.91
CA GLY A 45 15.25 11.06 8.80
C GLY A 45 14.65 10.53 7.51
N PHE A 46 14.77 11.31 6.46
CA PHE A 46 14.28 10.91 5.12
C PHE A 46 15.07 11.67 4.02
N GLU A 47 14.99 11.15 2.80
CA GLU A 47 15.61 11.73 1.60
C GLU A 47 14.54 12.10 0.59
N LYS A 48 14.81 13.14 -0.19
CA LYS A 48 13.95 13.62 -1.28
C LYS A 48 14.69 13.60 -2.60
N ASP A 49 13.94 13.47 -3.69
CA ASP A 49 14.42 13.71 -5.04
C ASP A 49 14.43 15.22 -5.36
N GLU A 50 14.86 15.54 -6.59
CA GLU A 50 14.91 16.92 -7.09
C GLU A 50 13.52 17.56 -7.18
N ASP A 51 12.47 16.76 -7.29
CA ASP A 51 11.07 17.21 -7.35
C ASP A 51 10.44 17.38 -5.96
N GLY A 52 11.21 17.09 -4.89
CA GLY A 52 10.76 17.18 -3.50
C GLY A 52 9.94 15.97 -3.00
N ASN A 53 9.88 14.88 -3.77
CA ASN A 53 9.23 13.66 -3.32
C ASN A 53 10.12 12.86 -2.39
N VAL A 54 9.56 12.32 -1.32
CA VAL A 54 10.28 11.44 -0.41
C VAL A 54 10.58 10.11 -1.10
N THR A 55 11.84 9.77 -1.21
CA THR A 55 12.33 8.54 -1.86
C THR A 55 12.80 7.48 -0.88
N CYS A 56 13.28 7.91 0.29
CA CYS A 56 13.80 7.04 1.32
C CYS A 56 13.49 7.57 2.71
N ILE A 57 13.16 6.68 3.64
CA ILE A 57 12.94 7.01 5.05
C ILE A 57 13.91 6.17 5.87
N HIS A 58 14.65 6.83 6.75
CA HIS A 58 15.58 6.20 7.67
C HIS A 58 14.91 5.95 9.00
N CYS A 59 15.01 4.72 9.49
CA CYS A 59 14.44 4.34 10.77
C CYS A 59 15.42 3.49 11.57
N THR A 60 15.33 3.62 12.87
CA THR A 60 15.87 2.65 13.83
C THR A 60 14.75 1.71 14.26
N TYR A 61 15.07 0.47 14.58
CA TYR A 61 14.10 -0.48 15.12
C TYR A 61 14.49 -0.91 16.54
N ASP A 62 13.51 -1.32 17.33
CA ASP A 62 13.71 -1.83 18.68
C ASP A 62 13.64 -3.37 18.66
N PRO A 63 14.79 -4.06 18.80
CA PRO A 63 14.85 -5.54 18.77
C PRO A 63 14.00 -6.23 19.83
N ALA A 64 13.76 -5.56 20.99
CA ALA A 64 12.97 -6.12 22.08
C ALA A 64 11.48 -6.27 21.72
N THR A 65 11.01 -5.57 20.69
CA THR A 65 9.59 -5.52 20.29
C THR A 65 9.20 -6.55 19.24
N LYS A 66 10.03 -7.53 18.98
CA LYS A 66 9.83 -8.56 17.94
C LYS A 66 8.49 -9.28 18.09
N GLY A 67 7.80 -9.48 16.97
CA GLY A 67 6.64 -10.37 16.89
C GLY A 67 5.29 -9.76 17.22
N GLY A 68 5.21 -8.44 17.43
CA GLY A 68 3.94 -7.75 17.60
C GLY A 68 3.21 -7.93 18.93
N ASN A 69 3.68 -8.82 19.80
CA ASN A 69 3.07 -9.12 21.11
C ASN A 69 3.64 -8.31 22.27
N PHE A 70 4.50 -7.34 21.98
CA PHE A 70 5.10 -6.48 22.99
C PHE A 70 4.05 -5.55 23.60
N THR A 71 3.90 -5.58 24.94
CA THR A 71 2.85 -4.87 25.70
C THR A 71 3.38 -3.87 26.72
N GLU A 72 4.69 -3.81 26.96
CA GLU A 72 5.29 -2.95 27.98
C GLU A 72 5.11 -1.46 27.68
N ARG A 73 5.03 -1.09 26.40
CA ARG A 73 4.65 0.26 25.96
C ARG A 73 3.69 0.21 24.78
N LYS A 74 2.82 1.21 24.68
CA LYS A 74 1.83 1.32 23.59
C LYS A 74 2.28 2.35 22.57
N VAL A 75 2.28 1.96 21.30
CA VAL A 75 2.46 2.85 20.14
C VAL A 75 1.10 3.06 19.48
N LYS A 76 0.78 4.29 19.12
CA LYS A 76 -0.56 4.63 18.60
C LYS A 76 -0.77 4.17 17.16
N GLY A 77 0.30 4.05 16.37
CA GLY A 77 0.23 3.73 14.95
C GLY A 77 0.74 2.33 14.63
N THR A 78 0.02 1.61 13.77
CA THR A 78 0.50 0.39 13.13
C THR A 78 0.43 0.59 11.63
N ILE A 79 1.52 0.33 10.91
CA ILE A 79 1.61 0.44 9.46
C ILE A 79 1.90 -0.92 8.82
N HIS A 80 1.43 -1.11 7.60
CA HIS A 80 1.73 -2.27 6.78
C HIS A 80 3.10 -2.09 6.12
N TRP A 81 3.77 -3.20 5.83
CA TRP A 81 5.09 -3.20 5.21
C TRP A 81 5.32 -4.46 4.38
N VAL A 82 6.20 -4.37 3.41
CA VAL A 82 6.63 -5.51 2.57
C VAL A 82 8.16 -5.49 2.46
N SER A 83 8.78 -6.67 2.54
CA SER A 83 10.23 -6.79 2.36
C SER A 83 10.64 -6.45 0.92
N ALA A 84 11.58 -5.53 0.76
CA ALA A 84 12.08 -5.16 -0.57
C ALA A 84 12.87 -6.29 -1.25
N SER A 85 13.49 -7.18 -0.47
CA SER A 85 14.28 -8.31 -1.01
C SER A 85 13.46 -9.56 -1.27
N LYS A 86 12.30 -9.70 -0.63
CA LYS A 86 11.46 -10.91 -0.71
C LYS A 86 10.08 -10.66 -1.33
N GLY A 87 9.66 -9.41 -1.42
CA GLY A 87 8.39 -9.04 -2.04
C GLY A 87 8.32 -9.52 -3.49
N ILE A 88 7.11 -9.84 -3.94
CA ILE A 88 6.84 -10.28 -5.32
C ILE A 88 6.20 -9.17 -6.12
N ASN A 89 6.53 -9.09 -7.41
CA ASN A 89 5.88 -8.19 -8.34
C ASN A 89 4.56 -8.78 -8.83
N ALA A 90 3.52 -7.96 -8.86
CA ALA A 90 2.22 -8.34 -9.41
C ALA A 90 1.54 -7.16 -10.09
N GLU A 91 0.59 -7.46 -10.97
CA GLU A 91 -0.38 -6.49 -11.49
C GLU A 91 -1.61 -6.47 -10.58
N VAL A 92 -2.12 -5.29 -10.27
CA VAL A 92 -3.35 -5.12 -9.50
C VAL A 92 -4.35 -4.31 -10.33
N ARG A 93 -5.57 -4.83 -10.48
CA ARG A 93 -6.66 -4.20 -11.22
C ARG A 93 -7.73 -3.71 -10.27
N LEU A 94 -8.02 -2.43 -10.35
CA LEU A 94 -9.05 -1.77 -9.57
C LEU A 94 -10.23 -1.47 -10.50
N TYR A 95 -11.37 -2.08 -10.20
CA TYR A 95 -12.60 -1.89 -10.97
C TYR A 95 -13.51 -0.89 -10.24
N GLU A 96 -14.08 0.03 -10.99
CA GLU A 96 -15.09 0.97 -10.57
C GLU A 96 -16.33 0.86 -11.48
N ASN A 97 -17.39 1.61 -11.18
CA ASN A 97 -18.59 1.61 -11.99
C ASN A 97 -18.26 1.99 -13.44
N ILE A 98 -18.85 1.26 -14.39
CA ILE A 98 -18.66 1.52 -15.83
C ILE A 98 -19.30 2.84 -16.24
N VAL A 99 -20.38 3.22 -15.55
CA VAL A 99 -21.11 4.45 -15.82
C VAL A 99 -20.61 5.56 -14.92
N ASP A 100 -20.49 6.76 -15.46
CA ASP A 100 -20.23 7.98 -14.70
C ASP A 100 -21.53 8.42 -14.00
N GLU A 101 -21.68 8.06 -12.72
CA GLU A 101 -22.89 8.32 -11.95
C GLU A 101 -23.20 9.82 -11.78
N GLU A 102 -22.19 10.69 -11.82
CA GLU A 102 -22.36 12.13 -11.71
C GLU A 102 -23.03 12.73 -12.95
N LYS A 103 -22.77 12.13 -14.14
CA LYS A 103 -23.35 12.56 -15.42
C LYS A 103 -24.64 11.83 -15.79
N GLY A 104 -25.03 10.81 -14.97
CA GLY A 104 -26.14 9.93 -15.31
C GLY A 104 -25.78 8.88 -16.34
N VAL A 105 -26.68 7.91 -16.56
CA VAL A 105 -26.41 6.74 -17.42
C VAL A 105 -26.23 7.12 -18.88
N TYR A 106 -27.02 8.04 -19.38
CA TYR A 106 -27.03 8.47 -20.78
C TYR A 106 -26.81 9.97 -20.90
N ASN A 107 -26.10 10.35 -21.94
CA ASN A 107 -26.00 11.74 -22.37
C ASN A 107 -27.34 12.17 -22.96
N GLU A 108 -27.87 13.29 -22.49
CA GLU A 108 -29.18 13.84 -22.93
C GLU A 108 -29.15 14.35 -24.39
N GLU A 109 -27.96 14.70 -24.93
CA GLU A 109 -27.83 15.30 -26.24
C GLU A 109 -27.83 14.25 -27.35
N ASP A 110 -27.12 13.12 -27.15
CA ASP A 110 -26.89 12.12 -28.22
C ASP A 110 -27.34 10.70 -27.84
N GLY A 111 -27.84 10.51 -26.60
CA GLY A 111 -28.28 9.22 -26.09
C GLY A 111 -27.17 8.18 -25.88
N SER A 112 -25.90 8.58 -25.99
CA SER A 112 -24.77 7.71 -25.72
C SER A 112 -24.64 7.42 -24.22
N MET A 113 -24.03 6.29 -23.86
CA MET A 113 -23.75 5.96 -22.48
C MET A 113 -22.57 6.79 -21.96
N ASN A 114 -22.76 7.44 -20.81
CA ASN A 114 -21.68 8.15 -20.13
C ASN A 114 -20.73 7.15 -19.46
N ILE A 115 -19.73 6.72 -20.19
CA ILE A 115 -18.75 5.76 -19.70
C ILE A 115 -17.74 6.46 -18.80
N ASN A 116 -17.53 5.89 -17.60
CA ASN A 116 -16.48 6.30 -16.68
C ASN A 116 -15.11 5.91 -17.26
N PRO A 117 -14.26 6.85 -17.64
CA PRO A 117 -12.93 6.56 -18.17
C PRO A 117 -12.00 5.91 -17.15
N HIS A 118 -12.35 5.98 -15.87
CA HIS A 118 -11.61 5.39 -14.76
C HIS A 118 -12.24 4.10 -14.22
N SER A 119 -13.15 3.48 -15.00
CA SER A 119 -13.80 2.22 -14.61
C SER A 119 -12.83 1.05 -14.41
N LEU A 120 -11.64 1.13 -14.98
CA LEU A 120 -10.54 0.20 -14.77
C LEU A 120 -9.23 0.97 -14.60
N THR A 121 -8.59 0.77 -13.44
CA THR A 121 -7.22 1.23 -13.17
C THR A 121 -6.31 0.02 -13.06
N VAL A 122 -5.26 -0.03 -13.90
CA VAL A 122 -4.26 -1.11 -13.87
C VAL A 122 -2.99 -0.59 -13.23
N LEU A 123 -2.65 -1.15 -12.08
CA LEU A 123 -1.42 -0.86 -11.36
C LEU A 123 -0.40 -1.95 -11.69
N LYS A 124 0.64 -1.59 -12.41
CA LYS A 124 1.74 -2.50 -12.74
C LYS A 124 2.86 -2.37 -11.71
N ASN A 125 3.60 -3.47 -11.51
CA ASN A 125 4.75 -3.53 -10.60
C ASN A 125 4.39 -3.24 -9.13
N CYS A 126 3.21 -3.68 -8.68
CA CYS A 126 2.89 -3.65 -7.26
C CYS A 126 3.76 -4.67 -6.53
N ILE A 127 4.32 -4.25 -5.39
CA ILE A 127 5.10 -5.14 -4.53
C ILE A 127 4.18 -5.71 -3.46
N LEU A 128 4.07 -7.02 -3.43
CA LEU A 128 3.19 -7.76 -2.52
C LEU A 128 4.00 -8.67 -1.59
N GLU A 129 3.36 -9.14 -0.52
CA GLU A 129 3.97 -10.07 0.42
C GLU A 129 4.43 -11.37 -0.25
N PRO A 130 5.58 -11.91 0.15
CA PRO A 130 6.20 -13.07 -0.51
C PRO A 130 5.35 -14.33 -0.47
N GLU A 131 4.48 -14.49 0.54
CA GLU A 131 3.58 -15.65 0.67
C GLU A 131 2.62 -15.78 -0.51
N LEU A 132 2.31 -14.67 -1.19
CA LEU A 132 1.42 -14.66 -2.35
C LEU A 132 2.05 -15.31 -3.60
N VAL A 133 3.33 -15.67 -3.61
CA VAL A 133 3.96 -16.40 -4.72
C VAL A 133 3.27 -17.71 -5.03
N ASN A 134 2.65 -18.34 -4.02
CA ASN A 134 1.95 -19.62 -4.14
C ASN A 134 0.45 -19.46 -4.43
N ALA A 135 -0.04 -18.23 -4.60
CA ALA A 135 -1.44 -17.96 -4.87
C ALA A 135 -1.86 -18.56 -6.22
N LYS A 136 -3.03 -19.18 -6.24
CA LYS A 136 -3.60 -19.84 -7.40
C LYS A 136 -4.77 -19.04 -7.96
N PRO A 137 -5.12 -19.23 -9.23
CA PRO A 137 -6.33 -18.65 -9.79
C PRO A 137 -7.55 -18.85 -8.90
N GLU A 138 -8.34 -17.79 -8.74
CA GLU A 138 -9.54 -17.71 -7.88
C GLU A 138 -9.30 -17.67 -6.36
N ASP A 139 -8.07 -17.81 -5.88
CA ASP A 139 -7.75 -17.54 -4.48
C ASP A 139 -8.10 -16.10 -4.12
N ARG A 140 -8.59 -15.91 -2.88
CA ARG A 140 -9.09 -14.62 -2.39
C ARG A 140 -8.29 -14.17 -1.18
N PHE A 141 -7.92 -12.89 -1.19
CA PHE A 141 -7.10 -12.27 -0.16
C PHE A 141 -7.68 -10.95 0.28
N GLN A 142 -7.48 -10.61 1.55
CA GLN A 142 -7.68 -9.27 2.04
C GLN A 142 -6.32 -8.54 2.03
N PHE A 143 -6.20 -7.50 1.21
CA PHE A 143 -5.10 -6.56 1.31
C PHE A 143 -5.47 -5.51 2.35
N VAL A 144 -4.74 -5.53 3.47
CA VAL A 144 -5.06 -4.71 4.64
C VAL A 144 -5.22 -3.24 4.25
N ARG A 145 -6.34 -2.64 4.66
CA ARG A 145 -6.76 -1.26 4.33
C ARG A 145 -7.13 -0.99 2.86
N ASN A 146 -6.81 -1.89 1.93
CA ASN A 146 -7.06 -1.67 0.49
C ASN A 146 -8.34 -2.31 0.00
N GLY A 147 -8.63 -3.54 0.41
CA GLY A 147 -9.83 -4.24 -0.04
C GLY A 147 -9.68 -5.75 -0.06
N TYR A 148 -10.66 -6.39 -0.70
CA TYR A 148 -10.63 -7.82 -0.99
C TYR A 148 -10.30 -8.01 -2.46
N PHE A 149 -9.42 -8.95 -2.73
CA PHE A 149 -8.89 -9.23 -4.06
C PHE A 149 -8.96 -10.71 -4.36
N CYS A 150 -9.07 -11.06 -5.64
CA CYS A 150 -8.93 -12.42 -6.13
C CYS A 150 -7.84 -12.50 -7.20
N VAL A 151 -7.20 -13.65 -7.29
CA VAL A 151 -6.25 -13.94 -8.36
C VAL A 151 -7.03 -14.14 -9.66
N ASP A 152 -6.64 -13.42 -10.71
CA ASP A 152 -7.26 -13.52 -12.03
C ASP A 152 -7.00 -14.93 -12.61
N ASN A 153 -8.04 -15.53 -13.19
CA ASN A 153 -7.98 -16.91 -13.70
C ASN A 153 -7.57 -17.01 -15.19
N LYS A 154 -7.48 -15.87 -15.88
CA LYS A 154 -7.13 -15.82 -17.30
C LYS A 154 -5.72 -15.28 -17.55
N ASP A 155 -5.39 -14.21 -16.85
CA ASP A 155 -4.18 -13.44 -17.13
C ASP A 155 -3.05 -13.75 -16.16
N SER A 156 -3.34 -14.32 -14.97
CA SER A 156 -2.28 -14.75 -14.04
C SER A 156 -1.45 -15.88 -14.61
N LYS A 157 -0.15 -15.75 -14.42
CA LYS A 157 0.84 -16.78 -14.78
C LYS A 157 1.80 -16.99 -13.61
N GLU A 158 2.53 -18.10 -13.65
CA GLU A 158 3.64 -18.31 -12.73
C GLU A 158 4.64 -17.14 -12.84
N ASN A 159 4.99 -16.53 -11.71
CA ASN A 159 5.84 -15.34 -11.61
C ASN A 159 5.27 -14.04 -12.24
N ALA A 160 4.00 -14.02 -12.64
CA ALA A 160 3.31 -12.86 -13.17
C ALA A 160 1.84 -12.85 -12.72
N LEU A 161 1.64 -12.72 -11.41
CA LEU A 161 0.30 -12.73 -10.82
C LEU A 161 -0.47 -11.46 -11.13
N VAL A 162 -1.76 -11.62 -11.35
CA VAL A 162 -2.71 -10.53 -11.54
C VAL A 162 -3.80 -10.64 -10.48
N PHE A 163 -4.04 -9.57 -9.75
CA PHE A 163 -5.07 -9.49 -8.72
C PHE A 163 -6.18 -8.52 -9.12
N ASN A 164 -7.41 -8.99 -9.06
CA ASN A 164 -8.61 -8.19 -9.31
C ASN A 164 -9.24 -7.77 -7.98
N ARG A 165 -9.50 -6.47 -7.80
CA ARG A 165 -10.23 -6.01 -6.63
C ARG A 165 -11.70 -6.45 -6.72
N ILE A 166 -12.17 -7.15 -5.70
CA ILE A 166 -13.57 -7.55 -5.56
C ILE A 166 -14.38 -6.41 -4.94
N VAL A 167 -13.87 -5.87 -3.81
CA VAL A 167 -14.51 -4.79 -3.08
C VAL A 167 -13.47 -3.96 -2.32
N SER A 168 -13.67 -2.66 -2.28
CA SER A 168 -12.88 -1.71 -1.50
C SER A 168 -13.31 -1.74 -0.02
N LEU A 169 -12.37 -1.53 0.92
CA LEU A 169 -12.68 -1.34 2.34
C LEU A 169 -13.16 0.08 2.66
N LYS A 170 -12.89 1.04 1.79
CA LYS A 170 -13.44 2.40 1.88
C LYS A 170 -14.71 2.41 1.03
N SER A 171 -15.87 2.75 1.63
CA SER A 171 -17.10 2.91 0.86
C SER A 171 -16.89 3.97 -0.21
N SER A 172 -17.23 3.67 -1.45
CA SER A 172 -17.05 4.49 -2.64
C SER A 172 -17.93 5.76 -2.69
N PHE A 173 -18.60 6.13 -1.60
CA PHE A 173 -19.43 7.32 -1.52
C PHE A 173 -18.67 8.61 -1.20
N THR A 174 -17.36 8.57 -1.09
CA THR A 174 -16.55 9.78 -1.02
C THR A 174 -15.46 9.65 -2.06
N VAL A 175 -15.71 10.20 -3.24
CA VAL A 175 -14.74 10.32 -4.32
C VAL A 175 -13.63 11.26 -3.86
N SER A 176 -12.64 10.72 -3.22
CA SER A 176 -11.32 11.32 -3.14
C SER A 176 -10.39 10.37 -3.87
N TYR A 177 -10.13 10.66 -5.12
CA TYR A 177 -9.09 10.00 -5.91
C TYR A 177 -7.74 10.23 -5.24
N THR A 178 -7.43 9.42 -4.27
CA THR A 178 -6.04 9.23 -3.90
C THR A 178 -5.43 8.39 -5.02
N HIS A 179 -4.68 9.03 -5.88
CA HIS A 179 -3.83 8.36 -6.85
C HIS A 179 -2.98 7.34 -6.09
N LEU A 180 -3.38 6.08 -6.17
CA LEU A 180 -2.49 4.96 -5.91
C LEU A 180 -1.52 4.88 -7.09
N ARG A 181 -0.62 5.86 -7.17
CA ARG A 181 0.64 5.63 -7.85
C ARG A 181 1.39 4.66 -6.95
N ALA A 182 1.85 3.56 -7.51
CA ALA A 182 2.89 2.72 -6.93
C ALA A 182 4.18 3.54 -6.86
N HIS A 183 4.22 4.53 -5.95
CA HIS A 183 5.43 5.24 -5.57
C HIS A 183 5.97 4.52 -4.35
N GLU A 184 6.90 3.66 -4.63
CA GLU A 184 7.67 2.92 -3.66
C GLU A 184 8.45 3.91 -2.80
N THR A 185 8.03 4.08 -1.55
CA THR A 185 8.84 4.73 -0.54
C THR A 185 9.60 3.64 0.19
N SER A 186 10.92 3.56 -0.03
CA SER A 186 11.74 2.58 0.66
C SER A 186 12.05 3.02 2.09
N LEU A 187 11.83 2.11 3.05
CA LEU A 187 12.22 2.27 4.43
C LEU A 187 13.58 1.59 4.64
N HIS A 188 14.59 2.34 5.08
CA HIS A 188 15.86 1.78 5.51
C HIS A 188 15.84 1.61 7.03
N LEU A 189 15.95 0.37 7.50
CA LEU A 189 16.19 0.05 8.90
C LEU A 189 17.69 -0.03 9.16
N VAL A 190 18.16 0.67 10.18
CA VAL A 190 19.55 0.66 10.65
C VAL A 190 19.60 0.08 12.05
#